data_79303101ac5c29ceab88f973bc33fa9b
#
_entry.id   79303101ac5c29ceab88f973bc33fa9b
#
_cell.length_a   1.000
_cell.length_b   1.000
_cell.length_c   1.000
_cell.angle_alpha   90.00
_cell.angle_beta   90.00
_cell.angle_gamma   90.00
#
_symmetry.space_group_name_H-M   'P 1'
#
loop_
_entity.id
_entity.type
_entity.pdbx_description
1 polymer ?
#
loop_
_entity_poly.entity_id
_entity_poly.type
_entity_poly.pdbx_seq_one_letter_code
_entity_poly.pdbx_strand_id
1 'polypeptide(L)'
;LSNYWLNQIVDADGNKLVDSSQIRNGLGLYKSRHRFDTPRGYFSHRTTIRLLQGFRGMTDSGWDWDTALIVSNAKSKQDNYGRQSMTLLEQALALSTPDAYNPFCGGNCSDESPFTINIVRGNTTQLYMWDFKMSNGNIYELPAGPVGMLIGTEFRKERYTDDRDPRINGTIRYTVPVGPRAGLTFPLISDIVNSSATPDSQGSRTTA
;
A
#
# COMPACT_ATOMS: atom_id res chain seq x y z
N LEU A 1 20.32 -25.66 -12.55
CA LEU A 1 19.75 -25.30 -11.27
C LEU A 1 20.67 -25.62 -10.16
N SER A 2 20.93 -24.64 -9.37
CA SER A 2 22.06 -24.66 -8.49
C SER A 2 21.70 -24.59 -7.01
N ASN A 3 20.41 -24.75 -6.65
CA ASN A 3 20.09 -24.76 -5.23
C ASN A 3 20.83 -25.91 -4.55
N TYR A 4 21.70 -25.57 -3.60
CA TYR A 4 22.52 -26.54 -2.87
C TYR A 4 21.68 -27.65 -2.24
N TRP A 5 20.61 -27.29 -1.54
CA TRP A 5 19.78 -28.23 -0.77
C TRP A 5 18.98 -29.17 -1.66
N LEU A 6 18.56 -28.72 -2.85
CA LEU A 6 17.89 -29.59 -3.81
C LEU A 6 18.79 -30.77 -4.24
N ASN A 7 20.10 -30.54 -4.33
CA ASN A 7 21.07 -31.56 -4.68
C ASN A 7 21.42 -32.50 -3.51
N GLN A 8 20.94 -32.21 -2.28
CA GLN A 8 21.14 -33.06 -1.11
C GLN A 8 19.97 -34.00 -0.84
N ILE A 9 18.87 -33.87 -1.60
CA ILE A 9 17.70 -34.74 -1.42
C ILE A 9 18.01 -36.11 -2.02
N VAL A 10 18.00 -37.15 -1.16
CA VAL A 10 18.25 -38.54 -1.53
C VAL A 10 17.07 -39.42 -1.14
N ASP A 11 16.92 -40.55 -1.81
CA ASP A 11 15.99 -41.60 -1.42
C ASP A 11 16.53 -42.44 -0.24
N ALA A 12 15.77 -43.48 0.18
CA ALA A 12 16.17 -44.38 1.27
C ALA A 12 17.46 -45.16 0.96
N ASP A 13 17.80 -45.32 -0.31
CA ASP A 13 18.98 -46.07 -0.78
C ASP A 13 20.17 -45.13 -1.01
N GLY A 14 20.04 -43.83 -0.75
CA GLY A 14 21.09 -42.81 -0.90
C GLY A 14 21.25 -42.25 -2.31
N ASN A 15 20.36 -42.61 -3.25
CA ASN A 15 20.41 -42.05 -4.60
C ASN A 15 19.79 -40.65 -4.62
N LYS A 16 20.40 -39.75 -5.37
CA LYS A 16 19.84 -38.39 -5.55
C LYS A 16 18.50 -38.44 -6.24
N LEU A 17 17.46 -37.90 -5.60
CA LEU A 17 16.12 -37.79 -6.17
C LEU A 17 16.06 -36.76 -7.33
N VAL A 18 16.97 -35.79 -7.32
CA VAL A 18 17.05 -34.78 -8.37
C VAL A 18 18.47 -34.71 -8.89
N ASP A 19 18.65 -35.11 -10.15
CA ASP A 19 19.92 -34.90 -10.85
C ASP A 19 19.89 -33.55 -11.59
N SER A 20 20.55 -32.55 -11.01
CA SER A 20 20.61 -31.21 -11.59
C SER A 20 21.28 -31.17 -12.96
N SER A 21 22.10 -32.17 -13.31
CA SER A 21 22.77 -32.25 -14.62
C SER A 21 21.79 -32.58 -15.75
N GLN A 22 20.68 -33.19 -15.43
CA GLN A 22 19.61 -33.56 -16.38
C GLN A 22 18.52 -32.51 -16.53
N ILE A 23 18.50 -31.50 -15.69
CA ILE A 23 17.47 -30.44 -15.71
C ILE A 23 17.93 -29.29 -16.63
N ARG A 24 17.48 -29.29 -17.86
CA ARG A 24 17.86 -28.27 -18.88
C ARG A 24 17.14 -26.93 -18.69
N ASN A 25 15.89 -26.92 -18.21
CA ASN A 25 15.01 -25.77 -18.20
C ASN A 25 14.59 -25.30 -16.80
N GLY A 26 15.22 -25.81 -15.77
CA GLY A 26 14.83 -25.54 -14.40
C GLY A 26 13.78 -26.50 -13.85
N LEU A 27 13.73 -26.64 -12.54
CA LEU A 27 12.70 -27.40 -11.82
C LEU A 27 11.64 -26.43 -11.32
N GLY A 28 10.41 -26.57 -11.81
CA GLY A 28 9.26 -25.86 -11.28
C GLY A 28 8.66 -26.61 -10.09
N LEU A 29 8.60 -26.00 -8.93
CA LEU A 29 7.84 -26.52 -7.81
C LEU A 29 6.35 -26.17 -8.02
N TYR A 30 5.57 -27.13 -8.53
CA TYR A 30 4.15 -26.94 -8.78
C TYR A 30 3.35 -27.07 -7.48
N LYS A 31 2.54 -26.04 -7.14
CA LYS A 31 1.70 -25.98 -5.93
C LYS A 31 2.45 -26.13 -4.59
N SER A 32 3.72 -25.76 -4.53
CA SER A 32 4.39 -25.70 -3.25
C SER A 32 3.77 -24.59 -2.37
N ARG A 33 3.40 -24.95 -1.16
CA ARG A 33 3.07 -24.00 -0.09
C ARG A 33 4.26 -23.92 0.84
N HIS A 34 4.92 -22.78 0.84
CA HIS A 34 6.00 -22.51 1.77
C HIS A 34 5.55 -21.43 2.76
N ARG A 35 5.86 -21.63 4.03
CA ARG A 35 5.62 -20.66 5.10
C ARG A 35 6.96 -20.11 5.54
N PHE A 36 7.09 -18.80 5.45
CA PHE A 36 8.25 -18.09 6.00
C PHE A 36 8.07 -17.94 7.52
N ASP A 37 9.18 -18.05 8.25
CA ASP A 37 9.20 -17.93 9.71
C ASP A 37 9.25 -16.48 10.17
N THR A 38 9.78 -15.58 9.36
CA THR A 38 9.87 -14.16 9.68
C THR A 38 8.49 -13.57 9.94
N PRO A 39 8.22 -13.06 11.15
CA PRO A 39 6.93 -12.45 11.48
C PRO A 39 6.64 -11.26 10.58
N ARG A 40 5.41 -11.19 10.08
CA ARG A 40 4.91 -10.05 9.30
C ARG A 40 4.07 -9.16 10.18
N GLY A 41 4.27 -7.87 10.04
CA GLY A 41 3.45 -6.90 10.72
C GLY A 41 3.58 -5.52 10.10
N TYR A 42 2.94 -4.55 10.74
CA TYR A 42 3.06 -3.17 10.35
C TYR A 42 2.92 -2.24 11.55
N PHE A 43 3.58 -1.10 11.46
CA PHE A 43 3.35 0.05 12.32
C PHE A 43 2.67 1.14 11.48
N SER A 44 1.65 1.78 12.04
CA SER A 44 0.97 2.90 11.39
C SER A 44 1.04 4.12 12.30
N HIS A 45 1.68 5.16 11.78
CA HIS A 45 1.72 6.46 12.40
C HIS A 45 0.80 7.41 11.66
N ARG A 46 -0.13 8.05 12.36
CA ARG A 46 -1.10 8.97 11.78
C ARG A 46 -1.08 10.29 12.51
N THR A 47 -1.02 11.37 11.75
CA THR A 47 -1.09 12.74 12.27
C THR A 47 -2.16 13.49 11.51
N THR A 48 -3.07 14.12 12.25
CA THR A 48 -4.10 14.99 11.67
C THR A 48 -4.05 16.35 12.35
N ILE A 49 -3.94 17.39 11.55
CA ILE A 49 -4.05 18.78 12.00
C ILE A 49 -5.28 19.37 11.32
N ARG A 50 -6.17 19.95 12.11
CA ARG A 50 -7.38 20.60 11.63
C ARG A 50 -7.56 21.94 12.31
N LEU A 51 -7.74 22.96 11.50
CA LEU A 51 -8.11 24.29 11.91
C LEU A 51 -9.55 24.56 11.43
N LEU A 52 -10.38 25.04 12.34
CA LEU A 52 -11.73 25.49 12.04
C LEU A 52 -11.90 26.87 12.63
N GLN A 53 -12.30 27.83 11.81
CA GLN A 53 -12.64 29.17 12.24
C GLN A 53 -14.02 29.51 11.69
N GLY A 54 -14.94 29.85 12.58
CA GLY A 54 -16.30 30.23 12.22
C GLY A 54 -16.64 31.63 12.74
N PHE A 55 -17.53 32.29 12.05
CA PHE A 55 -18.14 33.55 12.45
C PHE A 55 -19.65 33.45 12.25
N ARG A 56 -20.39 34.09 13.11
CA ARG A 56 -21.84 34.21 13.02
C ARG A 56 -22.30 35.56 13.50
N GLY A 57 -23.41 36.01 13.00
CA GLY A 57 -23.99 37.26 13.38
C GLY A 57 -25.40 37.41 12.89
N MET A 58 -26.03 38.53 13.25
CA MET A 58 -27.34 38.93 12.81
C MET A 58 -27.26 40.33 12.23
N THR A 59 -27.98 40.57 11.15
CA THR A 59 -28.16 41.91 10.57
C THR A 59 -29.33 42.65 11.22
N ASP A 60 -29.35 43.97 11.14
CA ASP A 60 -30.45 44.78 11.63
C ASP A 60 -31.80 44.45 10.92
N SER A 61 -31.73 43.88 9.73
CA SER A 61 -32.89 43.41 8.96
C SER A 61 -33.40 42.02 9.33
N GLY A 62 -32.88 41.41 10.43
CA GLY A 62 -33.36 40.15 10.97
C GLY A 62 -32.84 38.91 10.23
N TRP A 63 -31.74 39.06 9.49
CA TRP A 63 -31.05 37.90 8.90
C TRP A 63 -29.95 37.39 9.82
N ASP A 64 -30.02 36.12 10.16
CA ASP A 64 -28.94 35.39 10.78
C ASP A 64 -27.99 34.91 9.71
N TRP A 65 -26.69 35.03 9.95
CA TRP A 65 -25.66 34.50 9.05
C TRP A 65 -24.59 33.73 9.83
N ASP A 66 -24.05 32.74 9.17
CA ASP A 66 -23.00 31.85 9.70
C ASP A 66 -22.04 31.49 8.57
N THR A 67 -20.77 31.55 8.85
CA THR A 67 -19.71 31.15 7.91
C THR A 67 -18.59 30.44 8.64
N ALA A 68 -18.01 29.43 7.99
CA ALA A 68 -16.87 28.72 8.55
C ALA A 68 -15.81 28.43 7.49
N LEU A 69 -14.55 28.47 7.92
CA LEU A 69 -13.39 28.04 7.16
C LEU A 69 -12.77 26.82 7.85
N ILE A 70 -12.55 25.77 7.09
CA ILE A 70 -11.91 24.53 7.55
C ILE A 70 -10.68 24.27 6.70
N VAL A 71 -9.54 24.07 7.37
CA VAL A 71 -8.32 23.56 6.77
C VAL A 71 -7.88 22.31 7.53
N SER A 72 -7.74 21.22 6.82
CA SER A 72 -7.30 19.96 7.43
C SER A 72 -6.21 19.30 6.61
N ASN A 73 -5.22 18.74 7.30
CA ASN A 73 -4.17 17.94 6.70
C ASN A 73 -4.00 16.67 7.55
N ALA A 74 -4.22 15.51 6.93
CA ALA A 74 -4.00 14.22 7.55
C ALA A 74 -2.89 13.48 6.80
N LYS A 75 -1.89 13.02 7.54
CA LYS A 75 -0.80 12.19 7.03
C LYS A 75 -0.81 10.85 7.72
N SER A 76 -0.58 9.79 6.96
CA SER A 76 -0.40 8.44 7.48
C SER A 76 0.84 7.83 6.87
N LYS A 77 1.73 7.30 7.71
CA LYS A 77 2.87 6.49 7.30
C LYS A 77 2.69 5.08 7.85
N GLN A 78 2.78 4.10 7.00
CA GLN A 78 2.70 2.69 7.37
C GLN A 78 4.01 2.00 7.00
N ASP A 79 4.72 1.53 8.00
CA ASP A 79 5.96 0.75 7.86
C ASP A 79 5.58 -0.74 8.00
N ASN A 80 5.68 -1.51 6.92
CA ASN A 80 5.42 -2.94 6.91
C ASN A 80 6.74 -3.69 6.96
N TYR A 81 6.89 -4.56 7.93
CA TYR A 81 8.09 -5.38 8.12
C TYR A 81 7.82 -6.85 7.83
N GLY A 82 8.90 -7.61 7.64
CA GLY A 82 8.84 -9.04 7.39
C GLY A 82 8.24 -9.40 6.03
N ARG A 83 8.38 -8.53 5.03
CA ARG A 83 7.99 -8.82 3.65
C ARG A 83 9.14 -9.48 2.90
N GLN A 84 8.84 -10.32 1.93
CA GLN A 84 9.84 -11.00 1.12
C GLN A 84 9.87 -10.42 -0.30
N SER A 85 11.07 -10.06 -0.78
CA SER A 85 11.32 -9.70 -2.16
C SER A 85 11.40 -10.97 -3.02
N MET A 86 10.68 -11.01 -4.12
CA MET A 86 10.73 -12.14 -5.06
C MET A 86 12.09 -12.26 -5.73
N THR A 87 12.66 -11.15 -6.17
CA THR A 87 13.98 -11.13 -6.83
C THR A 87 15.07 -11.65 -5.89
N LEU A 88 15.11 -11.14 -4.65
CA LEU A 88 16.11 -11.55 -3.67
C LEU A 88 15.90 -13.00 -3.21
N LEU A 89 14.66 -13.44 -3.05
CA LEU A 89 14.33 -14.83 -2.71
C LEU A 89 14.84 -15.79 -3.80
N GLU A 90 14.60 -15.50 -5.08
CA GLU A 90 15.08 -16.34 -6.16
C GLU A 90 16.62 -16.33 -6.26
N GLN A 91 17.27 -15.21 -5.94
CA GLN A 91 18.74 -15.16 -5.83
C GLN A 91 19.23 -16.08 -4.70
N ALA A 92 18.61 -16.00 -3.52
CA ALA A 92 18.96 -16.87 -2.40
C ALA A 92 18.70 -18.36 -2.68
N LEU A 93 17.62 -18.66 -3.41
CA LEU A 93 17.32 -20.02 -3.85
C LEU A 93 18.32 -20.56 -4.91
N ALA A 94 18.95 -19.67 -5.67
CA ALA A 94 19.81 -20.05 -6.78
C ALA A 94 21.26 -20.33 -6.37
N LEU A 95 21.63 -20.12 -5.12
CA LEU A 95 23.00 -20.38 -4.65
C LEU A 95 23.31 -21.87 -4.67
N SER A 96 24.55 -22.19 -5.04
CA SER A 96 25.11 -23.57 -5.06
C SER A 96 25.93 -23.92 -3.81
N THR A 97 25.92 -23.02 -2.81
CA THR A 97 26.64 -23.15 -1.54
C THR A 97 25.65 -23.43 -0.40
N PRO A 98 26.12 -23.90 0.77
CA PRO A 98 25.28 -24.14 1.95
C PRO A 98 24.48 -22.91 2.43
N ASP A 99 24.90 -21.69 2.02
CA ASP A 99 24.17 -20.44 2.32
C ASP A 99 22.89 -20.27 1.50
N ALA A 100 22.63 -21.19 0.56
CA ALA A 100 21.38 -21.20 -0.21
C ALA A 100 20.18 -21.32 0.73
N TYR A 101 19.11 -20.59 0.43
CA TYR A 101 17.86 -20.75 1.13
C TYR A 101 17.34 -22.18 0.93
N ASN A 102 16.99 -22.86 2.05
CA ASN A 102 16.46 -24.22 2.03
C ASN A 102 14.95 -24.22 2.13
N PRO A 103 14.18 -24.36 1.05
CA PRO A 103 12.72 -24.39 1.10
C PRO A 103 12.14 -25.71 1.58
N PHE A 104 12.97 -26.74 1.82
CA PHE A 104 12.55 -28.10 2.15
C PHE A 104 12.57 -28.40 3.64
N CYS A 105 13.21 -27.53 4.42
CA CYS A 105 13.16 -27.64 5.86
C CYS A 105 11.93 -26.90 6.40
N GLY A 106 11.20 -27.50 7.31
CA GLY A 106 9.99 -26.91 7.88
C GLY A 106 10.24 -25.81 8.91
N GLY A 107 10.81 -24.69 8.53
CA GLY A 107 11.10 -23.55 9.41
C GLY A 107 12.56 -23.50 9.89
N ASN A 108 12.94 -22.63 10.77
CA ASN A 108 14.19 -22.37 11.53
C ASN A 108 15.56 -22.90 11.02
N CYS A 109 15.67 -23.41 9.82
CA CYS A 109 16.89 -24.03 9.28
C CYS A 109 17.53 -23.23 8.15
N SER A 110 16.96 -22.13 7.76
CA SER A 110 17.51 -21.23 6.74
C SER A 110 17.33 -19.78 7.12
N ASP A 111 18.33 -18.99 6.84
CA ASP A 111 18.28 -17.54 7.05
C ASP A 111 17.37 -16.88 6.00
N GLU A 112 16.35 -16.17 6.44
CA GLU A 112 15.43 -15.40 5.59
C GLU A 112 15.89 -13.94 5.43
N SER A 113 16.92 -13.50 6.16
CA SER A 113 17.36 -12.11 6.17
C SER A 113 17.80 -11.59 4.79
N PRO A 114 18.42 -12.39 3.89
CA PRO A 114 18.87 -11.90 2.58
C PRO A 114 17.74 -11.41 1.67
N PHE A 115 16.52 -11.88 1.86
CA PHE A 115 15.36 -11.51 1.04
C PHE A 115 14.20 -10.89 1.83
N THR A 116 14.35 -10.76 3.15
CA THR A 116 13.38 -10.06 4.00
C THR A 116 13.61 -8.57 3.95
N ILE A 117 12.57 -7.83 3.67
CA ILE A 117 12.61 -6.38 3.49
C ILE A 117 11.49 -5.69 4.25
N ASN A 118 11.67 -4.39 4.47
CA ASN A 118 10.63 -3.50 4.95
C ASN A 118 10.15 -2.63 3.80
N ILE A 119 8.85 -2.36 3.77
CA ILE A 119 8.22 -1.52 2.76
C ILE A 119 7.39 -0.43 3.43
N VAL A 120 7.35 0.74 2.81
CA VAL A 120 6.70 1.93 3.33
C VAL A 120 5.54 2.33 2.43
N ARG A 121 4.45 2.82 3.04
CA ARG A 121 3.35 3.47 2.35
C ARG A 121 3.03 4.78 3.03
N GLY A 122 3.02 5.86 2.26
CA GLY A 122 2.65 7.20 2.68
C GLY A 122 1.30 7.62 2.11
N ASN A 123 0.41 8.15 2.94
CA ASN A 123 -0.84 8.73 2.48
C ASN A 123 -0.97 10.16 3.02
N THR A 124 -1.40 11.08 2.18
CA THR A 124 -1.71 12.45 2.58
C THR A 124 -3.09 12.83 2.06
N THR A 125 -3.91 13.38 2.93
CA THR A 125 -5.23 13.91 2.58
C THR A 125 -5.32 15.36 3.06
N GLN A 126 -5.78 16.24 2.18
CA GLN A 126 -5.96 17.66 2.46
C GLN A 126 -7.39 18.06 2.17
N LEU A 127 -7.96 18.86 3.06
CA LEU A 127 -9.29 19.45 2.92
C LEU A 127 -9.20 20.96 3.14
N TYR A 128 -9.74 21.72 2.21
CA TYR A 128 -10.03 23.14 2.32
C TYR A 128 -11.52 23.30 2.06
N MET A 129 -12.21 23.89 3.01
CA MET A 129 -13.66 24.07 2.91
C MET A 129 -14.01 25.44 3.45
N TRP A 130 -14.89 26.13 2.75
CA TRP A 130 -15.56 27.33 3.20
C TRP A 130 -17.06 27.19 2.98
N ASP A 131 -17.82 27.51 3.98
CA ASP A 131 -19.26 27.56 3.87
C ASP A 131 -19.81 28.91 4.35
N PHE A 132 -20.93 29.30 3.78
CA PHE A 132 -21.69 30.44 4.17
C PHE A 132 -23.19 30.10 4.11
N LYS A 133 -23.93 30.48 5.11
CA LYS A 133 -25.39 30.36 5.14
C LYS A 133 -26.01 31.60 5.78
N MET A 134 -27.18 31.95 5.31
CA MET A 134 -27.95 33.07 5.75
C MET A 134 -29.42 32.70 5.81
N SER A 135 -30.11 33.04 6.89
CA SER A 135 -31.51 32.70 7.09
C SER A 135 -32.29 33.86 7.73
N ASN A 136 -33.53 33.96 7.33
CA ASN A 136 -34.49 34.84 7.97
C ASN A 136 -35.82 34.10 8.11
N GLY A 137 -36.36 34.02 9.34
CA GLY A 137 -37.59 33.28 9.64
C GLY A 137 -38.88 34.00 9.22
N ASN A 138 -38.76 35.29 8.88
CA ASN A 138 -39.95 36.10 8.50
C ASN A 138 -39.52 37.11 7.39
N ILE A 139 -39.47 36.68 6.14
CA ILE A 139 -39.26 37.54 4.96
C ILE A 139 -40.58 38.08 4.41
N TYR A 140 -41.69 37.40 4.70
CA TYR A 140 -43.02 37.76 4.25
C TYR A 140 -44.10 37.14 5.19
N GLU A 141 -45.15 37.92 5.52
CA GLU A 141 -46.26 37.46 6.35
C GLU A 141 -47.42 36.99 5.48
N LEU A 142 -47.83 35.75 5.65
CA LEU A 142 -49.03 35.18 5.03
C LEU A 142 -50.14 35.04 6.08
N PRO A 143 -51.43 34.96 5.67
CA PRO A 143 -52.53 34.68 6.60
C PRO A 143 -52.35 33.38 7.40
N ALA A 144 -51.56 32.46 6.89
CA ALA A 144 -51.23 31.18 7.52
C ALA A 144 -49.96 31.23 8.41
N GLY A 145 -49.23 32.36 8.44
CA GLY A 145 -48.03 32.55 9.23
C GLY A 145 -46.83 33.06 8.40
N PRO A 146 -45.68 33.32 9.04
CA PRO A 146 -44.51 33.86 8.40
C PRO A 146 -43.84 32.88 7.42
N VAL A 147 -43.29 33.42 6.34
CA VAL A 147 -42.46 32.68 5.38
C VAL A 147 -41.00 32.92 5.72
N GLY A 148 -40.27 31.84 6.03
CA GLY A 148 -38.84 31.87 6.22
C GLY A 148 -38.08 31.54 4.95
N MET A 149 -36.83 32.02 4.88
CA MET A 149 -35.91 31.75 3.80
C MET A 149 -34.56 31.38 4.34
N LEU A 150 -33.86 30.40 3.70
CA LEU A 150 -32.47 30.03 3.94
C LEU A 150 -31.74 29.96 2.60
N ILE A 151 -30.58 30.59 2.56
CA ILE A 151 -29.67 30.53 1.42
C ILE A 151 -28.33 30.09 1.96
N GLY A 152 -27.64 29.19 1.24
CA GLY A 152 -26.32 28.74 1.60
C GLY A 152 -25.47 28.41 0.39
N THR A 153 -24.17 28.48 0.58
CA THR A 153 -23.17 28.06 -0.39
C THR A 153 -22.02 27.35 0.32
N GLU A 154 -21.44 26.37 -0.33
CA GLU A 154 -20.27 25.65 0.14
C GLU A 154 -19.24 25.60 -1.00
N PHE A 155 -17.98 25.88 -0.66
CA PHE A 155 -16.84 25.63 -1.52
C PHE A 155 -15.94 24.61 -0.83
N ARG A 156 -15.60 23.51 -1.52
CA ARG A 156 -14.82 22.41 -0.97
C ARG A 156 -13.78 21.95 -1.96
N LYS A 157 -12.54 21.86 -1.49
CA LYS A 157 -11.42 21.30 -2.25
C LYS A 157 -10.75 20.20 -1.45
N GLU A 158 -10.74 19.01 -2.00
CA GLU A 158 -10.07 17.83 -1.44
C GLU A 158 -8.90 17.43 -2.33
N ARG A 159 -7.83 16.96 -1.71
CA ARG A 159 -6.68 16.36 -2.38
C ARG A 159 -6.26 15.12 -1.61
N TYR A 160 -5.84 14.10 -2.32
CA TYR A 160 -5.20 12.95 -1.73
C TYR A 160 -3.97 12.55 -2.54
N THR A 161 -3.02 11.92 -1.85
CA THR A 161 -1.84 11.28 -2.42
C THR A 161 -1.63 9.96 -1.71
N ASP A 162 -1.44 8.87 -2.44
CA ASP A 162 -1.07 7.54 -1.97
C ASP A 162 0.28 7.20 -2.61
N ASP A 163 1.33 7.26 -1.82
CA ASP A 163 2.72 7.00 -2.19
C ASP A 163 3.11 5.61 -1.68
N ARG A 164 3.44 4.72 -2.59
CA ARG A 164 3.75 3.32 -2.32
C ARG A 164 5.22 3.04 -2.50
N ASP A 165 5.69 2.05 -1.77
CA ASP A 165 7.06 1.58 -1.89
C ASP A 165 7.44 1.27 -3.35
N PRO A 166 8.65 1.61 -3.79
CA PRO A 166 9.14 1.34 -5.15
C PRO A 166 9.01 -0.12 -5.59
N ARG A 167 9.05 -1.07 -4.65
CA ARG A 167 8.86 -2.50 -4.93
C ARG A 167 7.40 -2.91 -5.14
N ILE A 168 6.45 -2.02 -4.78
CA ILE A 168 5.02 -2.23 -5.00
C ILE A 168 4.51 -1.40 -6.17
N ASN A 169 4.96 -0.13 -6.30
CA ASN A 169 4.43 0.76 -7.32
C ASN A 169 4.94 0.46 -8.75
N GLY A 170 5.85 -0.50 -8.90
CA GLY A 170 6.41 -0.92 -10.18
C GLY A 170 7.68 -0.17 -10.60
N THR A 171 8.24 0.69 -9.76
CA THR A 171 9.55 1.31 -9.97
C THR A 171 10.65 0.26 -9.90
N ILE A 172 10.65 -0.56 -8.84
CA ILE A 172 11.48 -1.76 -8.73
C ILE A 172 10.60 -2.95 -9.05
N ARG A 173 10.82 -3.53 -10.23
CA ARG A 173 10.03 -4.67 -10.74
C ARG A 173 10.69 -5.98 -10.38
N TYR A 174 9.85 -6.99 -10.21
CA TYR A 174 10.35 -8.36 -10.19
C TYR A 174 11.10 -8.66 -11.49
N THR A 175 12.34 -9.06 -11.33
CA THR A 175 13.24 -9.44 -12.45
C THR A 175 13.74 -10.85 -12.19
N VAL A 176 13.53 -11.74 -13.14
CA VAL A 176 14.02 -13.11 -13.03
C VAL A 176 15.55 -13.10 -12.92
N PRO A 177 16.14 -13.53 -11.79
CA PRO A 177 17.58 -13.37 -11.57
C PRO A 177 18.41 -14.45 -12.24
N VAL A 178 17.84 -15.63 -12.49
CA VAL A 178 18.60 -16.81 -12.97
C VAL A 178 17.79 -17.64 -13.94
N GLY A 179 18.48 -18.52 -14.69
CA GLY A 179 17.88 -19.47 -15.62
C GLY A 179 17.64 -18.91 -17.03
N PRO A 180 16.92 -19.66 -17.90
CA PRO A 180 16.69 -19.28 -19.29
C PRO A 180 15.93 -17.97 -19.50
N ARG A 181 15.26 -17.48 -18.45
CA ARG A 181 14.48 -16.24 -18.46
C ARG A 181 15.14 -15.11 -17.66
N ALA A 182 16.41 -15.27 -17.27
CA ALA A 182 17.14 -14.23 -16.52
C ALA A 182 17.07 -12.88 -17.25
N GLY A 183 16.82 -11.82 -16.50
CA GLY A 183 16.65 -10.47 -17.02
C GLY A 183 15.26 -10.09 -17.49
N LEU A 184 14.30 -11.03 -17.57
CA LEU A 184 12.91 -10.70 -17.87
C LEU A 184 12.25 -10.01 -16.68
N THR A 185 11.50 -8.95 -16.97
CA THR A 185 10.69 -8.22 -15.99
C THR A 185 9.20 -8.40 -16.30
N PHE A 186 8.37 -8.33 -15.26
CA PHE A 186 6.93 -8.47 -15.39
C PHE A 186 6.24 -7.21 -14.87
N PRO A 187 5.67 -6.36 -15.73
CA PRO A 187 5.15 -5.05 -15.34
C PRO A 187 3.97 -5.09 -14.37
N LEU A 188 3.19 -6.18 -14.34
CA LEU A 188 2.04 -6.34 -13.45
C LEU A 188 2.34 -7.08 -12.16
N ILE A 189 3.57 -7.55 -11.98
CA ILE A 189 4.02 -8.27 -10.79
C ILE A 189 4.91 -7.35 -9.98
N SER A 190 4.55 -7.12 -8.72
CA SER A 190 5.44 -6.42 -7.79
C SER A 190 6.61 -7.31 -7.38
N ASP A 191 7.69 -6.71 -6.89
CA ASP A 191 8.81 -7.49 -6.34
C ASP A 191 8.51 -8.05 -4.93
N ILE A 192 7.27 -8.02 -4.48
CA ILE A 192 6.85 -8.54 -3.18
C ILE A 192 6.08 -9.84 -3.36
N VAL A 193 6.50 -10.88 -2.65
CA VAL A 193 5.82 -12.18 -2.67
C VAL A 193 4.35 -12.02 -2.30
N ASN A 194 3.47 -12.58 -3.13
CA ASN A 194 2.02 -12.52 -3.00
C ASN A 194 1.43 -11.09 -3.05
N SER A 195 2.04 -10.21 -3.84
CA SER A 195 1.51 -8.86 -4.08
C SER A 195 1.50 -8.54 -5.56
N SER A 196 0.46 -7.86 -6.02
CA SER A 196 0.42 -7.29 -7.37
C SER A 196 1.06 -5.91 -7.38
N ALA A 197 1.58 -5.51 -8.55
CA ALA A 197 2.02 -4.15 -8.72
C ALA A 197 0.82 -3.20 -8.60
N THR A 198 0.97 -2.18 -7.79
CA THR A 198 -0.07 -1.18 -7.54
C THR A 198 0.58 0.20 -7.60
N PRO A 199 0.33 0.98 -8.65
CA PRO A 199 0.95 2.29 -8.82
C PRO A 199 0.54 3.27 -7.72
N ASP A 200 1.34 4.32 -7.58
CA ASP A 200 0.98 5.48 -6.80
C ASP A 200 -0.27 6.14 -7.37
N SER A 201 -1.02 6.78 -6.52
CA SER A 201 -2.21 7.48 -6.96
C SER A 201 -2.34 8.83 -6.28
N GLN A 202 -2.89 9.78 -7.02
CA GLN A 202 -3.21 11.11 -6.51
C GLN A 202 -4.48 11.63 -7.18
N GLY A 203 -5.16 12.50 -6.50
CA GLY A 203 -6.34 13.11 -7.05
C GLY A 203 -6.75 14.37 -6.32
N SER A 204 -7.59 15.16 -6.98
CA SER A 204 -8.23 16.32 -6.37
C SER A 204 -9.68 16.44 -6.84
N ARG A 205 -10.54 16.91 -5.95
CA ARG A 205 -11.93 17.22 -6.23
C ARG A 205 -12.23 18.62 -5.73
N THR A 206 -12.95 19.39 -6.52
CA THR A 206 -13.52 20.68 -6.14
C THR A 206 -15.02 20.60 -6.32
N THR A 207 -15.78 21.10 -5.33
CA THR A 207 -17.24 21.22 -5.34
C THR A 207 -17.57 22.67 -4.92
N ALA A 208 -18.49 23.29 -5.62
CA ALA A 208 -19.03 24.60 -5.30
C ALA A 208 -20.56 24.54 -5.42
#